data_b41f790eb63ed69a5b0fb003dd9b08f5
#
_entry.id   b41f790eb63ed69a5b0fb003dd9b08f5
#
_cell.length_a   1.000
_cell.length_b   1.000
_cell.length_c   1.000
_cell.angle_alpha   90.00
_cell.angle_beta   90.00
_cell.angle_gamma   90.00
#
_symmetry.space_group_name_H-M   'P 1'
#
loop_
_entity.id
_entity.type
_entity.pdbx_description
1 polymer ?
#
loop_
_entity_poly.entity_id
_entity_poly.type
_entity_poly.pdbx_seq_one_letter_code
_entity_poly.pdbx_strand_id
1 'polypeptide(L)'
;MEYSIYCDETCHLEHDDIRPMALGAVWCPTESKAEIFKRLREIKVEHGLKPTCELKWNAISPAKLNYYMDVLNYFFDNKDIHFRTVVIPDKSVLNRLGASHDSMYYKLYFDLLKTIIDPKVSYEVYLDIKDTRGQKKVNRLKSHLNESMYDFDRDVVRKIQQVRSHEVELVELADFLVGAVCYAHRGLTGSKAKLALIEKMKERSGYNLLQSTLYKEEKVNIYIWKARNE
;
A
#
# COMPACT_ATOMS: atom_id res chain seq x y z
N MET A 1 6.69 14.01 16.68
CA MET A 1 6.77 12.64 16.12
C MET A 1 6.56 12.75 14.61
N GLU A 2 7.30 12.03 13.83
CA GLU A 2 7.22 12.03 12.36
C GLU A 2 7.04 10.60 11.85
N TYR A 3 6.22 10.43 10.80
CA TYR A 3 5.99 9.14 10.14
C TYR A 3 6.39 9.18 8.67
N SER A 4 6.87 8.06 8.18
CA SER A 4 7.13 7.82 6.76
C SER A 4 6.08 6.86 6.21
N ILE A 5 5.38 7.25 5.13
CA ILE A 5 4.34 6.47 4.45
C ILE A 5 4.86 6.06 3.08
N TYR A 6 4.73 4.79 2.73
CA TYR A 6 5.20 4.20 1.48
C TYR A 6 4.03 3.57 0.74
N CYS A 7 3.78 4.02 -0.47
CA CYS A 7 2.59 3.65 -1.24
C CYS A 7 2.95 2.94 -2.54
N ASP A 8 2.13 1.94 -2.86
CA ASP A 8 2.12 1.28 -4.16
C ASP A 8 0.69 0.93 -4.56
N GLU A 9 0.46 0.60 -5.84
CA GLU A 9 -0.81 0.14 -6.35
C GLU A 9 -0.67 -1.11 -7.20
N THR A 10 -1.78 -1.84 -7.32
CA THR A 10 -1.82 -3.07 -8.13
C THR A 10 -3.07 -3.10 -9.01
N CYS A 11 -2.94 -3.74 -10.19
CA CYS A 11 -4.03 -3.91 -11.17
C CYS A 11 -4.65 -2.58 -11.64
N HIS A 12 -3.85 -1.52 -11.74
CA HIS A 12 -4.32 -0.16 -12.03
C HIS A 12 -4.44 0.16 -13.53
N LEU A 13 -3.94 -0.69 -14.43
CA LEU A 13 -4.00 -0.45 -15.88
C LEU A 13 -5.44 -0.53 -16.38
N GLU A 14 -5.83 0.40 -17.29
CA GLU A 14 -7.20 0.52 -17.77
C GLU A 14 -7.68 -0.69 -18.59
N HIS A 15 -6.76 -1.32 -19.34
CA HIS A 15 -7.07 -2.37 -20.33
C HIS A 15 -6.36 -3.70 -20.02
N ASP A 16 -6.29 -4.09 -18.75
CA ASP A 16 -5.67 -5.34 -18.32
C ASP A 16 -6.69 -6.48 -18.09
N ASP A 17 -7.96 -6.27 -18.44
CA ASP A 17 -9.09 -7.19 -18.23
C ASP A 17 -9.29 -7.62 -16.76
N ILE A 18 -8.70 -6.90 -15.82
CA ILE A 18 -8.80 -7.15 -14.39
C ILE A 18 -9.80 -6.16 -13.78
N ARG A 19 -10.88 -6.64 -13.16
CA ARG A 19 -11.89 -5.77 -12.55
C ARG A 19 -11.38 -5.05 -11.30
N PRO A 20 -10.88 -5.74 -10.25
CA PRO A 20 -10.43 -5.05 -9.05
C PRO A 20 -9.08 -4.38 -9.24
N MET A 21 -8.95 -3.22 -8.64
CA MET A 21 -7.65 -2.57 -8.40
C MET A 21 -7.53 -2.21 -6.92
N ALA A 22 -6.31 -2.04 -6.44
CA ALA A 22 -6.08 -1.62 -5.08
C ALA A 22 -4.87 -0.69 -4.97
N LEU A 23 -4.95 0.26 -4.04
CA LEU A 23 -3.84 1.09 -3.59
C LEU A 23 -3.50 0.68 -2.16
N GLY A 24 -2.22 0.57 -1.86
CA GLY A 24 -1.72 0.22 -0.54
C GLY A 24 -0.78 1.27 0.01
N ALA A 25 -0.77 1.43 1.32
CA ALA A 25 0.18 2.24 2.06
C ALA A 25 0.70 1.44 3.27
N VAL A 26 2.01 1.41 3.42
CA VAL A 26 2.70 0.95 4.63
C VAL A 26 3.32 2.16 5.30
N TRP A 27 3.17 2.29 6.62
CA TRP A 27 3.79 3.40 7.33
C TRP A 27 4.41 2.97 8.65
N CYS A 28 5.40 3.72 9.09
CA CYS A 28 6.08 3.53 10.37
C CYS A 28 6.60 4.87 10.90
N PRO A 29 6.95 4.96 12.20
CA PRO A 29 7.74 6.08 12.72
C PRO A 29 9.02 6.26 11.90
N THR A 30 9.36 7.50 11.55
CA THR A 30 10.55 7.79 10.72
C THR A 30 11.83 7.31 11.37
N GLU A 31 11.91 7.32 12.70
CA GLU A 31 13.04 6.82 13.48
C GLU A 31 13.24 5.30 13.37
N SER A 32 12.14 4.52 13.22
CA SER A 32 12.20 3.05 13.13
C SER A 32 12.55 2.54 11.70
N LYS A 33 12.48 3.39 10.68
CA LYS A 33 12.60 2.96 9.27
C LYS A 33 13.93 2.29 8.94
N ALA A 34 15.04 2.78 9.50
CA ALA A 34 16.37 2.23 9.21
C ALA A 34 16.52 0.79 9.72
N GLU A 35 16.00 0.51 10.91
CA GLU A 35 15.99 -0.83 11.50
C GLU A 35 15.06 -1.77 10.71
N ILE A 36 13.88 -1.29 10.31
CA ILE A 36 12.94 -2.05 9.50
C ILE A 36 13.58 -2.43 8.15
N PHE A 37 14.23 -1.49 7.46
CA PHE A 37 14.94 -1.76 6.20
C PHE A 37 16.05 -2.80 6.40
N LYS A 38 16.86 -2.63 7.46
CA LYS A 38 17.92 -3.58 7.80
C LYS A 38 17.33 -4.98 8.00
N ARG A 39 16.26 -5.12 8.79
CA ARG A 39 15.65 -6.43 9.08
C ARG A 39 15.07 -7.09 7.82
N LEU A 40 14.40 -6.35 6.94
CA LEU A 40 13.88 -6.88 5.68
C LEU A 40 15.03 -7.41 4.79
N ARG A 41 16.19 -6.74 4.74
CA ARG A 41 17.38 -7.22 4.02
C ARG A 41 17.98 -8.46 4.67
N GLU A 42 18.04 -8.52 6.00
CA GLU A 42 18.50 -9.71 6.73
C GLU A 42 17.64 -10.93 6.41
N ILE A 43 16.30 -10.80 6.43
CA ILE A 43 15.39 -11.88 6.02
C ILE A 43 15.71 -12.36 4.59
N LYS A 44 15.98 -11.46 3.64
CA LYS A 44 16.41 -11.85 2.29
C LYS A 44 17.68 -12.73 2.35
N VAL A 45 18.68 -12.33 3.10
CA VAL A 45 19.96 -13.04 3.25
C VAL A 45 19.79 -14.39 3.95
N GLU A 46 18.98 -14.47 5.01
CA GLU A 46 18.65 -15.70 5.73
C GLU A 46 18.07 -16.79 4.80
N HIS A 47 17.39 -16.37 3.73
CA HIS A 47 16.85 -17.25 2.69
C HIS A 47 17.75 -17.40 1.45
N GLY A 48 19.04 -17.02 1.55
CA GLY A 48 19.99 -17.14 0.45
C GLY A 48 19.74 -16.17 -0.72
N LEU A 49 18.96 -15.12 -0.50
CA LEU A 49 18.71 -14.08 -1.51
C LEU A 49 19.69 -12.93 -1.35
N LYS A 50 19.97 -12.22 -2.45
CA LYS A 50 20.74 -10.97 -2.37
C LYS A 50 19.92 -9.90 -1.62
N PRO A 51 20.54 -9.02 -0.81
CA PRO A 51 19.86 -7.90 -0.17
C PRO A 51 19.06 -7.02 -1.15
N THR A 52 19.54 -6.92 -2.39
CA THR A 52 18.92 -6.18 -3.50
C THR A 52 17.85 -6.96 -4.26
N CYS A 53 17.54 -8.20 -3.83
CA CYS A 53 16.45 -8.96 -4.44
C CYS A 53 15.12 -8.28 -4.11
N GLU A 54 14.36 -7.92 -5.13
CA GLU A 54 13.08 -7.21 -4.95
C GLU A 54 12.01 -8.14 -4.36
N LEU A 55 11.30 -7.66 -3.36
CA LEU A 55 10.10 -8.29 -2.81
C LEU A 55 8.89 -7.87 -3.67
N LYS A 56 8.37 -8.78 -4.47
CA LYS A 56 7.23 -8.54 -5.35
C LYS A 56 6.15 -9.60 -5.23
N TRP A 57 4.89 -9.17 -5.18
CA TRP A 57 3.74 -10.09 -5.17
C TRP A 57 3.71 -11.00 -6.40
N ASN A 58 4.04 -10.47 -7.57
CA ASN A 58 4.01 -11.25 -8.80
C ASN A 58 5.15 -12.28 -8.92
N ALA A 59 6.22 -12.14 -8.13
CA ALA A 59 7.37 -13.06 -8.11
C ALA A 59 7.21 -14.23 -7.11
N ILE A 60 6.09 -14.32 -6.40
CA ILE A 60 5.84 -15.38 -5.43
C ILE A 60 5.80 -16.75 -6.11
N SER A 61 6.63 -17.66 -5.62
CA SER A 61 6.74 -19.04 -6.09
C SER A 61 6.80 -20.01 -4.90
N PRO A 62 6.41 -21.30 -5.10
CA PRO A 62 6.51 -22.30 -4.04
C PRO A 62 7.93 -22.47 -3.47
N ALA A 63 8.96 -22.33 -4.31
CA ALA A 63 10.35 -22.49 -3.89
C ALA A 63 10.83 -21.41 -2.88
N LYS A 64 10.20 -20.23 -2.89
CA LYS A 64 10.54 -19.12 -2.00
C LYS A 64 9.46 -18.87 -0.95
N LEU A 65 8.51 -19.77 -0.75
CA LEU A 65 7.37 -19.54 0.14
C LEU A 65 7.80 -19.16 1.56
N ASN A 66 8.80 -19.85 2.11
CA ASN A 66 9.29 -19.57 3.47
C ASN A 66 9.81 -18.15 3.62
N TYR A 67 10.53 -17.64 2.62
CA TYR A 67 10.96 -16.24 2.60
C TYR A 67 9.78 -15.27 2.71
N TYR A 68 8.75 -15.46 1.89
CA TYR A 68 7.57 -14.59 1.92
C TYR A 68 6.77 -14.74 3.22
N MET A 69 6.74 -15.94 3.81
CA MET A 69 6.14 -16.18 5.13
C MET A 69 6.86 -15.41 6.24
N ASP A 70 8.20 -15.40 6.23
CA ASP A 70 8.99 -14.71 7.24
C ASP A 70 8.87 -13.18 7.10
N VAL A 71 8.79 -12.66 5.87
CA VAL A 71 8.47 -11.24 5.64
C VAL A 71 7.08 -10.90 6.20
N LEU A 72 6.08 -11.76 5.93
CA LEU A 72 4.72 -11.54 6.44
C LEU A 72 4.65 -11.65 7.97
N ASN A 73 5.33 -12.62 8.57
CA ASN A 73 5.43 -12.75 10.03
C ASN A 73 6.10 -11.52 10.63
N TYR A 74 7.22 -11.06 10.06
CA TYR A 74 7.90 -9.85 10.52
C TYR A 74 6.98 -8.61 10.47
N PHE A 75 6.21 -8.44 9.38
CA PHE A 75 5.22 -7.37 9.32
C PHE A 75 4.26 -7.44 10.52
N PHE A 76 3.72 -8.61 10.84
CA PHE A 76 2.76 -8.74 11.94
C PHE A 76 3.38 -8.62 13.33
N ASP A 77 4.62 -9.10 13.51
CA ASP A 77 5.33 -9.09 14.80
C ASP A 77 5.88 -7.70 15.16
N ASN A 78 6.19 -6.88 14.15
CA ASN A 78 6.67 -5.52 14.36
C ASN A 78 5.48 -4.56 14.56
N LYS A 79 5.31 -4.05 15.77
CA LYS A 79 4.21 -3.15 16.15
C LYS A 79 4.24 -1.77 15.47
N ASP A 80 5.41 -1.35 14.98
CA ASP A 80 5.61 -0.03 14.38
C ASP A 80 5.25 0.00 12.89
N ILE A 81 5.06 -1.17 12.25
CA ILE A 81 4.68 -1.24 10.85
C ILE A 81 3.17 -1.42 10.73
N HIS A 82 2.54 -0.55 9.98
CA HIS A 82 1.10 -0.54 9.75
C HIS A 82 0.80 -0.64 8.26
N PHE A 83 -0.37 -1.14 7.90
CA PHE A 83 -0.81 -1.26 6.51
C PHE A 83 -2.25 -0.81 6.34
N ARG A 84 -2.49 -0.02 5.29
CA ARG A 84 -3.83 0.33 4.82
C ARG A 84 -3.95 0.10 3.33
N THR A 85 -5.12 -0.34 2.89
CA THR A 85 -5.45 -0.46 1.47
C THR A 85 -6.85 0.08 1.16
N VAL A 86 -6.97 0.69 -0.02
CA VAL A 86 -8.24 1.05 -0.66
C VAL A 86 -8.43 0.11 -1.83
N VAL A 87 -9.48 -0.69 -1.80
CA VAL A 87 -9.83 -1.64 -2.86
C VAL A 87 -11.02 -1.13 -3.64
N ILE A 88 -10.89 -1.07 -4.95
CA ILE A 88 -11.96 -0.79 -5.90
C ILE A 88 -12.34 -2.12 -6.55
N PRO A 89 -13.51 -2.72 -6.22
CA PRO A 89 -13.90 -4.05 -6.70
C PRO A 89 -14.09 -4.12 -8.22
N ASP A 90 -14.50 -3.02 -8.82
CA ASP A 90 -14.66 -2.89 -10.27
C ASP A 90 -14.18 -1.50 -10.70
N LYS A 91 -12.99 -1.42 -11.28
CA LYS A 91 -12.39 -0.15 -11.75
C LYS A 91 -13.13 0.45 -12.95
N SER A 92 -14.00 -0.30 -13.65
CA SER A 92 -14.81 0.24 -14.74
C SER A 92 -15.77 1.35 -14.29
N VAL A 93 -16.15 1.36 -13.01
CA VAL A 93 -16.99 2.44 -12.45
C VAL A 93 -16.27 3.79 -12.46
N LEU A 94 -14.94 3.81 -12.43
CA LEU A 94 -14.17 5.06 -12.46
C LEU A 94 -14.38 5.81 -13.79
N ASN A 95 -14.45 5.08 -14.90
CA ASN A 95 -14.68 5.64 -16.23
C ASN A 95 -16.10 6.23 -16.37
N ARG A 96 -17.09 5.66 -15.66
CA ARG A 96 -18.50 6.14 -15.70
C ARG A 96 -18.69 7.46 -14.94
N LEU A 97 -17.80 7.79 -14.01
CA LEU A 97 -17.90 9.02 -13.22
C LEU A 97 -17.45 10.28 -13.98
N GLY A 98 -17.13 10.18 -15.28
CA GLY A 98 -16.78 11.33 -16.14
C GLY A 98 -15.50 12.07 -15.73
N ALA A 99 -14.79 11.59 -14.74
CA ALA A 99 -13.53 12.16 -14.32
C ALA A 99 -12.39 11.52 -15.12
N SER A 100 -11.36 12.28 -15.48
CA SER A 100 -10.17 11.69 -16.09
C SER A 100 -9.57 10.65 -15.16
N HIS A 101 -9.01 9.58 -15.72
CA HIS A 101 -8.29 8.53 -14.97
C HIS A 101 -7.31 9.14 -13.94
N ASP A 102 -6.62 10.17 -14.35
CA ASP A 102 -5.72 10.94 -13.52
C ASP A 102 -6.38 11.59 -12.29
N SER A 103 -7.56 12.21 -12.44
CA SER A 103 -8.23 12.88 -11.32
C SER A 103 -8.79 11.88 -10.31
N MET A 104 -9.25 10.72 -10.78
CA MET A 104 -9.71 9.63 -9.93
C MET A 104 -8.55 8.98 -9.16
N TYR A 105 -7.41 8.80 -9.81
CA TYR A 105 -6.19 8.26 -9.19
C TYR A 105 -5.79 9.09 -7.94
N TYR A 106 -5.79 10.43 -8.04
CA TYR A 106 -5.47 11.29 -6.89
C TYR A 106 -6.54 11.28 -5.82
N LYS A 107 -7.81 11.17 -6.19
CA LYS A 107 -8.89 11.01 -5.23
C LYS A 107 -8.74 9.72 -4.42
N LEU A 108 -8.32 8.63 -5.06
CA LEU A 108 -8.06 7.37 -4.38
C LEU A 108 -6.85 7.45 -3.43
N TYR A 109 -5.77 8.11 -3.85
CA TYR A 109 -4.64 8.39 -2.95
C TYR A 109 -5.04 9.29 -1.79
N PHE A 110 -5.88 10.29 -2.03
CA PHE A 110 -6.44 11.10 -0.96
C PHE A 110 -7.25 10.24 0.03
N ASP A 111 -8.12 9.36 -0.46
CA ASP A 111 -8.91 8.44 0.38
C ASP A 111 -8.04 7.42 1.14
N LEU A 112 -6.92 7.00 0.54
CA LEU A 112 -5.93 6.15 1.18
C LEU A 112 -5.25 6.89 2.35
N LEU A 113 -4.75 8.10 2.11
CA LEU A 113 -3.87 8.83 3.03
C LEU A 113 -4.62 9.56 4.13
N LYS A 114 -5.78 10.17 3.84
CA LYS A 114 -6.52 10.99 4.83
C LYS A 114 -6.89 10.26 6.12
N THR A 115 -7.03 8.94 6.09
CA THR A 115 -7.35 8.13 7.28
C THR A 115 -6.11 7.83 8.12
N ILE A 116 -4.93 7.79 7.49
CA ILE A 116 -3.64 7.57 8.16
C ILE A 116 -3.19 8.85 8.86
N ILE A 117 -3.42 9.99 8.22
CA ILE A 117 -2.88 11.29 8.65
C ILE A 117 -3.64 11.79 9.89
N ASP A 118 -2.88 12.08 10.96
CA ASP A 118 -3.33 12.81 12.14
C ASP A 118 -2.75 14.24 12.09
N PRO A 119 -3.58 15.30 12.22
CA PRO A 119 -3.10 16.70 12.18
C PRO A 119 -2.04 17.06 13.24
N LYS A 120 -1.90 16.23 14.27
CA LYS A 120 -0.93 16.46 15.36
C LYS A 120 0.47 15.91 15.09
N VAL A 121 0.66 15.28 13.94
CA VAL A 121 1.87 14.54 13.59
C VAL A 121 2.32 14.96 12.18
N SER A 122 3.61 14.94 11.90
CA SER A 122 4.14 15.22 10.57
C SER A 122 4.42 13.96 9.76
N TYR A 123 4.29 14.06 8.42
CA TYR A 123 4.40 12.92 7.50
C TYR A 123 5.26 13.24 6.29
N GLU A 124 6.10 12.27 5.91
CA GLU A 124 6.70 12.16 4.60
C GLU A 124 6.07 11.01 3.82
N VAL A 125 5.61 11.26 2.61
CA VAL A 125 4.94 10.26 1.76
C VAL A 125 5.81 9.93 0.56
N TYR A 126 5.99 8.65 0.30
CA TYR A 126 6.77 8.10 -0.80
C TYR A 126 5.85 7.28 -1.70
N LEU A 127 5.77 7.64 -2.98
CA LEU A 127 4.93 6.99 -3.99
C LEU A 127 5.84 6.29 -5.00
N ASP A 128 5.47 5.09 -5.44
CA ASP A 128 6.19 4.45 -6.55
C ASP A 128 6.09 5.29 -7.83
N ILE A 129 7.20 5.35 -8.58
CA ILE A 129 7.28 6.14 -9.83
C ILE A 129 6.55 5.37 -10.93
N LYS A 130 5.49 5.95 -11.49
CA LYS A 130 4.80 5.43 -12.67
C LYS A 130 4.81 6.38 -13.87
N ASP A 131 4.96 7.68 -13.62
CA ASP A 131 5.00 8.69 -14.69
C ASP A 131 5.91 9.85 -14.29
N THR A 132 6.88 10.17 -15.15
CA THR A 132 7.79 11.31 -14.97
C THR A 132 7.08 12.67 -15.00
N ARG A 133 5.83 12.73 -15.49
CA ARG A 133 5.00 13.95 -15.49
C ARG A 133 4.21 14.15 -14.19
N GLY A 134 4.39 13.28 -13.21
CA GLY A 134 3.60 13.24 -11.98
C GLY A 134 3.80 14.41 -10.99
N GLN A 135 4.87 15.25 -11.13
CA GLN A 135 5.20 16.25 -10.10
C GLN A 135 4.07 17.26 -9.83
N LYS A 136 3.40 17.76 -10.88
CA LYS A 136 2.26 18.70 -10.69
C LYS A 136 1.11 18.06 -9.91
N LYS A 137 0.90 16.80 -10.14
CA LYS A 137 -0.14 15.99 -9.55
C LYS A 137 0.20 15.68 -8.08
N VAL A 138 1.45 15.31 -7.78
CA VAL A 138 1.98 15.13 -6.42
C VAL A 138 1.80 16.42 -5.60
N ASN A 139 2.13 17.58 -6.16
CA ASN A 139 1.95 18.85 -5.50
C ASN A 139 0.47 19.15 -5.20
N ARG A 140 -0.43 18.80 -6.12
CA ARG A 140 -1.88 18.97 -5.94
C ARG A 140 -2.41 18.06 -4.84
N LEU A 141 -1.98 16.79 -4.80
CA LEU A 141 -2.33 15.86 -3.72
C LEU A 141 -1.87 16.41 -2.36
N LYS A 142 -0.63 16.91 -2.28
CA LYS A 142 -0.09 17.53 -1.07
C LYS A 142 -0.94 18.72 -0.62
N SER A 143 -1.29 19.62 -1.52
CA SER A 143 -2.15 20.79 -1.19
C SER A 143 -3.51 20.33 -0.65
N HIS A 144 -4.18 19.40 -1.33
CA HIS A 144 -5.48 18.91 -0.89
C HIS A 144 -5.45 18.18 0.47
N LEU A 145 -4.38 17.43 0.76
CA LEU A 145 -4.23 16.78 2.06
C LEU A 145 -4.08 17.83 3.17
N ASN A 146 -3.18 18.81 2.99
CA ASN A 146 -2.98 19.87 3.99
C ASN A 146 -4.24 20.73 4.15
N GLU A 147 -4.91 21.11 3.07
CA GLU A 147 -6.19 21.86 3.11
C GLU A 147 -7.27 21.07 3.88
N SER A 148 -7.37 19.75 3.67
CA SER A 148 -8.35 18.91 4.35
C SER A 148 -8.12 18.78 5.86
N MET A 149 -6.90 19.05 6.32
CA MET A 149 -6.48 19.04 7.72
C MET A 149 -6.45 20.46 8.34
N TYR A 150 -6.83 21.50 7.58
CA TYR A 150 -6.67 22.92 7.98
C TYR A 150 -5.21 23.29 8.32
N ASP A 151 -4.25 22.62 7.65
CA ASP A 151 -2.81 22.81 7.85
C ASP A 151 -2.30 23.95 6.96
N PHE A 152 -2.44 25.18 7.46
CA PHE A 152 -2.02 26.38 6.75
C PHE A 152 -0.48 26.52 6.66
N ASP A 153 0.22 25.99 7.66
CA ASP A 153 1.69 26.02 7.73
C ASP A 153 2.34 24.92 6.91
N ARG A 154 1.55 23.93 6.44
CA ARG A 154 1.97 22.78 5.63
C ARG A 154 2.98 21.87 6.33
N ASP A 155 2.84 21.74 7.64
CA ASP A 155 3.72 20.96 8.51
C ASP A 155 3.25 19.53 8.72
N VAL A 156 1.96 19.25 8.47
CA VAL A 156 1.38 17.91 8.61
C VAL A 156 1.91 17.00 7.48
N VAL A 157 1.67 17.35 6.22
CA VAL A 157 2.30 16.62 5.10
C VAL A 157 3.46 17.46 4.59
N ARG A 158 4.65 17.19 5.13
CA ARG A 158 5.86 17.96 4.80
C ARG A 158 6.32 17.71 3.37
N LYS A 159 6.24 16.44 2.93
CA LYS A 159 6.79 16.00 1.66
C LYS A 159 5.94 14.91 1.04
N ILE A 160 5.75 14.99 -0.29
CA ILE A 160 5.37 13.83 -1.11
C ILE A 160 6.43 13.69 -2.19
N GLN A 161 7.07 12.54 -2.27
CA GLN A 161 8.15 12.25 -3.21
C GLN A 161 7.87 10.96 -3.97
N GLN A 162 8.18 10.96 -5.27
CA GLN A 162 8.23 9.76 -6.06
C GLN A 162 9.57 9.05 -5.85
N VAL A 163 9.53 7.73 -5.66
CA VAL A 163 10.71 6.87 -5.47
C VAL A 163 10.63 5.65 -6.38
N ARG A 164 11.76 4.98 -6.61
CA ARG A 164 11.79 3.71 -7.33
C ARG A 164 11.56 2.57 -6.36
N SER A 165 10.55 1.75 -6.60
CA SER A 165 10.15 0.66 -5.69
C SER A 165 11.29 -0.27 -5.34
N HIS A 166 12.11 -0.67 -6.32
CA HIS A 166 13.25 -1.59 -6.12
C HIS A 166 14.41 -1.04 -5.28
N GLU A 167 14.36 0.24 -4.90
CA GLU A 167 15.35 0.91 -4.04
C GLU A 167 14.84 1.10 -2.61
N VAL A 168 13.56 0.74 -2.32
CA VAL A 168 12.91 1.09 -1.04
C VAL A 168 12.06 -0.08 -0.53
N GLU A 169 12.57 -0.80 0.46
CA GLU A 169 11.98 -2.02 1.00
C GLU A 169 10.55 -1.87 1.50
N LEU A 170 10.17 -0.69 2.00
CA LEU A 170 8.79 -0.48 2.47
C LEU A 170 7.80 -0.21 1.33
N VAL A 171 8.26 0.25 0.14
CA VAL A 171 7.43 0.26 -1.07
C VAL A 171 7.24 -1.17 -1.57
N GLU A 172 8.31 -1.99 -1.56
CA GLU A 172 8.22 -3.42 -1.89
C GLU A 172 7.25 -4.15 -0.93
N LEU A 173 7.26 -3.82 0.36
CA LEU A 173 6.32 -4.39 1.33
C LEU A 173 4.88 -3.94 1.04
N ALA A 174 4.67 -2.70 0.59
CA ALA A 174 3.35 -2.23 0.17
C ALA A 174 2.83 -3.01 -1.04
N ASP A 175 3.66 -3.23 -2.11
CA ASP A 175 3.32 -4.10 -3.26
C ASP A 175 2.92 -5.50 -2.79
N PHE A 176 3.72 -6.08 -1.91
CA PHE A 176 3.48 -7.44 -1.39
C PHE A 176 2.13 -7.56 -0.66
N LEU A 177 1.84 -6.64 0.26
CA LEU A 177 0.61 -6.67 1.06
C LEU A 177 -0.64 -6.29 0.24
N VAL A 178 -0.56 -5.24 -0.59
CA VAL A 178 -1.69 -4.85 -1.44
C VAL A 178 -1.98 -5.90 -2.51
N GLY A 179 -0.93 -6.55 -3.03
CA GLY A 179 -1.04 -7.66 -3.95
C GLY A 179 -1.79 -8.86 -3.35
N ALA A 180 -1.56 -9.17 -2.06
CA ALA A 180 -2.28 -10.23 -1.36
C ALA A 180 -3.79 -9.93 -1.26
N VAL A 181 -4.15 -8.71 -0.86
CA VAL A 181 -5.55 -8.28 -0.76
C VAL A 181 -6.21 -8.27 -2.14
N CYS A 182 -5.56 -7.70 -3.16
CA CYS A 182 -6.10 -7.65 -4.52
C CYS A 182 -6.27 -9.06 -5.11
N TYR A 183 -5.34 -9.99 -4.88
CA TYR A 183 -5.45 -11.38 -5.32
C TYR A 183 -6.66 -12.08 -4.70
N ALA A 184 -6.95 -11.85 -3.42
CA ALA A 184 -8.13 -12.36 -2.75
C ALA A 184 -9.42 -11.82 -3.40
N HIS A 185 -9.48 -10.52 -3.69
CA HIS A 185 -10.63 -9.89 -4.37
C HIS A 185 -10.84 -10.36 -5.81
N ARG A 186 -9.79 -10.84 -6.48
CA ARG A 186 -9.89 -11.46 -7.81
C ARG A 186 -10.44 -12.88 -7.76
N GLY A 187 -10.59 -13.48 -6.58
CA GLY A 187 -11.05 -14.86 -6.41
C GLY A 187 -10.14 -15.92 -7.05
N LEU A 188 -8.84 -15.61 -7.22
CA LEU A 188 -7.89 -16.50 -7.87
C LEU A 188 -7.44 -17.62 -6.95
N THR A 189 -7.37 -18.85 -7.48
CA THR A 189 -7.00 -20.06 -6.73
C THR A 189 -5.80 -20.81 -7.31
N GLY A 190 -5.23 -20.33 -8.42
CA GLY A 190 -4.21 -21.07 -9.17
C GLY A 190 -2.85 -21.20 -8.48
N SER A 191 -2.49 -20.33 -7.54
CA SER A 191 -1.19 -20.37 -6.86
C SER A 191 -1.33 -20.79 -5.40
N LYS A 192 -0.93 -22.02 -5.08
CA LYS A 192 -0.93 -22.53 -3.69
C LYS A 192 -0.08 -21.66 -2.75
N ALA A 193 1.05 -21.13 -3.24
CA ALA A 193 1.92 -20.29 -2.42
C ALA A 193 1.24 -18.95 -2.07
N LYS A 194 0.56 -18.30 -3.03
CA LYS A 194 -0.19 -17.07 -2.77
C LYS A 194 -1.37 -17.31 -1.84
N LEU A 195 -2.08 -18.42 -2.01
CA LEU A 195 -3.17 -18.80 -1.11
C LEU A 195 -2.69 -19.01 0.31
N ALA A 196 -1.56 -19.70 0.51
CA ALA A 196 -0.99 -19.91 1.84
C ALA A 196 -0.66 -18.60 2.55
N LEU A 197 -0.10 -17.60 1.82
CA LEU A 197 0.18 -16.27 2.35
C LEU A 197 -1.11 -15.50 2.69
N ILE A 198 -2.14 -15.59 1.84
CA ILE A 198 -3.44 -14.97 2.10
C ILE A 198 -4.10 -15.58 3.35
N GLU A 199 -4.10 -16.90 3.50
CA GLU A 199 -4.63 -17.55 4.69
C GLU A 199 -3.84 -17.15 5.95
N LYS A 200 -2.51 -17.05 5.86
CA LYS A 200 -1.69 -16.53 6.97
C LYS A 200 -2.02 -15.09 7.31
N MET A 201 -2.25 -14.25 6.30
CA MET A 201 -2.65 -12.84 6.52
C MET A 201 -4.03 -12.76 7.18
N LYS A 202 -4.99 -13.59 6.78
CA LYS A 202 -6.32 -13.70 7.44
C LYS A 202 -6.19 -14.14 8.89
N GLU A 203 -5.42 -15.22 9.15
CA GLU A 203 -5.16 -15.75 10.50
C GLU A 203 -4.59 -14.67 11.41
N ARG A 204 -3.54 -13.98 10.96
CA ARG A 204 -2.82 -12.99 11.76
C ARG A 204 -3.61 -11.67 11.96
N SER A 205 -4.37 -11.25 10.96
CA SER A 205 -5.16 -10.02 11.05
C SER A 205 -6.53 -10.22 11.72
N GLY A 206 -7.07 -11.44 11.71
CA GLY A 206 -8.44 -11.73 12.14
C GLY A 206 -9.52 -11.30 11.14
N TYR A 207 -9.13 -10.85 9.93
CA TYR A 207 -10.06 -10.37 8.89
C TYR A 207 -10.07 -11.30 7.67
N ASN A 208 -11.21 -11.38 6.99
CA ASN A 208 -11.36 -12.18 5.76
C ASN A 208 -10.74 -11.54 4.52
N LEU A 209 -10.22 -10.33 4.61
CA LEU A 209 -9.63 -9.47 3.57
C LEU A 209 -10.61 -9.01 2.47
N LEU A 210 -11.86 -9.43 2.50
CA LEU A 210 -12.88 -9.13 1.47
C LEU A 210 -13.89 -8.07 1.90
N GLN A 211 -13.77 -7.56 3.13
CA GLN A 211 -14.66 -6.55 3.71
C GLN A 211 -13.84 -5.41 4.32
N SER A 212 -14.47 -4.24 4.42
CA SER A 212 -13.85 -3.13 5.14
C SER A 212 -13.69 -3.48 6.62
N THR A 213 -12.53 -3.14 7.16
CA THR A 213 -12.24 -3.21 8.59
C THR A 213 -12.83 -2.01 9.33
N LEU A 214 -12.61 -1.90 10.63
CA LEU A 214 -12.92 -0.68 11.38
C LEU A 214 -12.15 0.52 10.80
N TYR A 215 -12.74 1.70 10.91
CA TYR A 215 -12.22 2.93 10.26
C TYR A 215 -10.76 3.25 10.60
N LYS A 216 -10.36 3.05 11.86
CA LYS A 216 -9.00 3.26 12.36
C LYS A 216 -8.35 1.96 12.84
N GLU A 217 -8.59 0.86 12.13
CA GLU A 217 -7.83 -0.36 12.38
C GLU A 217 -6.34 -0.09 12.17
N GLU A 218 -5.51 -0.44 13.17
CA GLU A 218 -4.12 0.00 13.17
C GLU A 218 -3.21 -0.90 12.33
N LYS A 219 -3.38 -2.24 12.44
CA LYS A 219 -2.44 -3.17 11.82
C LYS A 219 -2.73 -3.47 10.36
N VAL A 220 -3.97 -3.84 10.05
CA VAL A 220 -4.43 -4.14 8.68
C VAL A 220 -5.74 -3.43 8.45
N ASN A 221 -5.68 -2.26 7.85
CA ASN A 221 -6.85 -1.45 7.55
C ASN A 221 -7.26 -1.62 6.08
N ILE A 222 -8.46 -2.11 5.85
CA ILE A 222 -9.02 -2.34 4.52
C ILE A 222 -10.25 -1.45 4.35
N TYR A 223 -10.28 -0.71 3.26
CA TYR A 223 -11.43 0.06 2.84
C TYR A 223 -11.88 -0.38 1.45
N ILE A 224 -13.08 -0.96 1.37
CA ILE A 224 -13.72 -1.29 0.09
C ILE A 224 -14.44 -0.04 -0.40
N TRP A 225 -13.87 0.56 -1.44
CA TRP A 225 -14.42 1.77 -2.04
C TRP A 225 -15.72 1.48 -2.77
N LYS A 226 -16.73 2.31 -2.55
CA LYS A 226 -18.02 2.25 -3.25
C LYS A 226 -18.26 3.60 -3.91
N ALA A 227 -18.64 3.58 -5.18
CA ALA A 227 -19.18 4.77 -5.82
C ALA A 227 -20.40 5.24 -4.98
N ARG A 228 -20.44 6.52 -4.59
CA ARG A 228 -21.67 7.08 -4.05
C ARG A 228 -22.68 7.08 -5.19
N ASN A 229 -23.76 6.34 -5.02
CA ASN A 229 -24.94 6.53 -5.88
C ASN A 229 -25.44 7.95 -5.56
N GLU A 230 -25.43 8.82 -6.54
CA GLU A 230 -26.15 10.09 -6.51
C GLU A 230 -27.66 9.83 -6.52
#